data_c0ff8d9d18bc37f8284c2b14723c23a7
#
_entry.id   c0ff8d9d18bc37f8284c2b14723c23a7
#
_cell.length_a   1.000
_cell.length_b   1.000
_cell.length_c   1.000
_cell.angle_alpha   90.00
_cell.angle_beta   90.00
_cell.angle_gamma   90.00
#
_symmetry.space_group_name_H-M   'P 1'
#
loop_
_entity.id
_entity.type
_entity.pdbx_description
1 polymer ?
#
loop_
_entity_poly.entity_id
_entity_poly.type
_entity_poly.pdbx_seq_one_letter_code
_entity_poly.pdbx_strand_id
1 'polypeptide(L)'
;AITLARWICRSYKVHTGRELLQVDSQAAGDAVLKQLWHHTDSIMCCSVKMNDSAVFSFANQAGLDMLETTLLALQDIMLDKILDEAGRKVLLSEFSKIMQQGFAYLPAGLCVSSMGRPVSYEQAVAWKVLNDDNSNHCLAFMFINWSFV
;
A
#
# COMPACT_ATOMS: atom_id res chain seq x y z
N ALA A 1 -9.11 6.99 -10.36
CA ALA A 1 -8.16 7.38 -9.31
C ALA A 1 -8.85 7.96 -8.08
N ILE A 2 -9.81 8.88 -8.27
CA ILE A 2 -10.56 9.45 -7.14
C ILE A 2 -11.34 8.38 -6.38
N THR A 3 -12.00 7.50 -7.09
CA THR A 3 -12.76 6.40 -6.49
C THR A 3 -11.86 5.47 -5.68
N LEU A 4 -10.72 5.09 -6.25
CA LEU A 4 -9.75 4.25 -5.57
C LEU A 4 -9.20 4.93 -4.31
N ALA A 5 -8.87 6.22 -4.40
CA ALA A 5 -8.39 6.98 -3.24
C ALA A 5 -9.40 6.97 -2.09
N ARG A 6 -10.69 7.13 -2.40
CA ARG A 6 -11.74 7.04 -1.39
C ARG A 6 -11.83 5.66 -0.77
N TRP A 7 -11.77 4.61 -1.58
CA TRP A 7 -11.80 3.22 -1.08
C TRP A 7 -10.61 2.94 -0.17
N ILE A 8 -9.42 3.40 -0.55
CA ILE A 8 -8.22 3.22 0.26
C ILE A 8 -8.40 3.82 1.66
N CYS A 9 -8.83 5.07 1.72
CA CYS A 9 -8.99 5.78 2.99
C CYS A 9 -10.14 5.23 3.82
N ARG A 10 -11.27 4.94 3.20
CA ARG A 10 -12.43 4.37 3.89
C ARG A 10 -12.11 3.01 4.48
N SER A 11 -11.46 2.14 3.70
CA SER A 11 -11.11 0.80 4.15
C SER A 11 -10.13 0.84 5.31
N TYR A 12 -9.14 1.74 5.25
CA TYR A 12 -8.20 1.92 6.35
C TYR A 12 -8.93 2.27 7.65
N LYS A 13 -9.88 3.21 7.60
CA LYS A 13 -10.65 3.61 8.76
C LYS A 13 -11.53 2.48 9.27
N VAL A 14 -12.20 1.76 8.38
CA VAL A 14 -13.07 0.63 8.75
C VAL A 14 -12.27 -0.45 9.48
N HIS A 15 -11.08 -0.78 8.99
CA HIS A 15 -10.28 -1.86 9.56
C HIS A 15 -9.54 -1.43 10.82
N THR A 16 -8.94 -0.25 10.84
CA THR A 16 -8.05 0.19 11.93
C THR A 16 -8.71 1.10 12.95
N GLY A 17 -9.86 1.70 12.61
CA GLY A 17 -10.50 2.71 13.44
C GLY A 17 -9.83 4.07 13.38
N ARG A 18 -8.82 4.25 12.52
CA ARG A 18 -8.04 5.49 12.41
C ARG A 18 -8.19 6.11 11.03
N GLU A 19 -8.11 7.44 10.99
CA GLU A 19 -8.06 8.16 9.71
C GLU A 19 -6.67 8.02 9.09
N LEU A 20 -6.63 7.69 7.80
CA LEU A 20 -5.37 7.64 7.04
C LEU A 20 -4.86 9.06 6.75
N LEU A 21 -5.78 9.95 6.40
CA LEU A 21 -5.50 11.34 6.05
C LEU A 21 -6.16 12.27 7.07
N GLN A 22 -5.64 13.49 7.16
CA GLN A 22 -6.22 14.51 8.03
C GLN A 22 -7.40 15.24 7.40
N VAL A 23 -7.91 14.76 6.28
CA VAL A 23 -9.09 15.28 5.61
C VAL A 23 -10.28 14.40 5.94
N ASP A 24 -11.42 15.03 6.23
CA ASP A 24 -12.66 14.30 6.40
C ASP A 24 -12.92 13.40 5.18
N SER A 25 -13.27 12.14 5.44
CA SER A 25 -13.61 11.17 4.39
C SER A 25 -14.77 11.63 3.51
N GLN A 26 -15.53 12.64 3.95
CA GLN A 26 -16.60 13.26 3.18
C GLN A 26 -16.15 14.50 2.39
N ALA A 27 -14.88 14.86 2.46
CA ALA A 27 -14.33 15.93 1.65
C ALA A 27 -14.45 15.61 0.16
N ALA A 28 -14.36 16.64 -0.68
CA ALA A 28 -14.39 16.46 -2.14
C ALA A 28 -13.34 15.43 -2.58
N GLY A 29 -13.68 14.58 -3.54
CA GLY A 29 -12.84 13.45 -3.95
C GLY A 29 -11.46 13.85 -4.43
N ASP A 30 -11.34 15.01 -5.10
CA ASP A 30 -10.07 15.54 -5.55
C ASP A 30 -9.16 15.96 -4.39
N ALA A 31 -9.74 16.46 -3.28
CA ALA A 31 -8.97 16.79 -2.07
C ALA A 31 -8.40 15.52 -1.42
N VAL A 32 -9.18 14.45 -1.38
CA VAL A 32 -8.72 13.16 -0.84
C VAL A 32 -7.58 12.62 -1.70
N LEU A 33 -7.75 12.58 -3.01
CA LEU A 33 -6.70 12.11 -3.93
C LEU A 33 -5.43 12.95 -3.79
N LYS A 34 -5.57 14.27 -3.71
CA LYS A 34 -4.44 15.18 -3.61
C LYS A 34 -3.66 14.96 -2.32
N GLN A 35 -4.35 14.81 -1.20
CA GLN A 35 -3.69 14.54 0.09
C GLN A 35 -3.04 13.16 0.12
N LEU A 36 -3.68 12.16 -0.45
CA LEU A 36 -3.10 10.83 -0.58
C LEU A 36 -1.83 10.88 -1.41
N TRP A 37 -1.88 11.61 -2.54
CA TRP A 37 -0.75 11.75 -3.45
C TRP A 37 0.46 12.39 -2.77
N HIS A 38 0.23 13.41 -1.95
CA HIS A 38 1.30 14.15 -1.29
C HIS A 38 1.63 13.66 0.11
N HIS A 39 1.01 12.57 0.57
CA HIS A 39 1.33 12.00 1.86
C HIS A 39 2.80 11.57 1.91
N THR A 40 3.47 11.84 3.03
CA THR A 40 4.91 11.57 3.17
C THR A 40 5.25 10.10 3.24
N ASP A 41 4.34 9.29 3.79
CA ASP A 41 4.52 7.84 3.79
C ASP A 41 4.16 7.26 2.44
N SER A 42 4.82 6.17 2.09
CA SER A 42 4.62 5.49 0.82
C SER A 42 3.34 4.65 0.89
N ILE A 43 2.37 4.96 0.03
CA ILE A 43 1.10 4.24 -0.04
C ILE A 43 0.97 3.64 -1.42
N MET A 44 0.77 2.33 -1.50
CA MET A 44 0.66 1.64 -2.77
C MET A 44 -0.32 0.49 -2.69
N CYS A 45 -0.91 0.13 -3.83
CA CYS A 45 -1.89 -0.93 -3.94
C CYS A 45 -1.44 -1.97 -4.95
N CYS A 46 -1.74 -3.23 -4.65
CA CYS A 46 -1.51 -4.33 -5.58
C CYS A 46 -2.76 -5.18 -5.70
N SER A 47 -2.90 -5.84 -6.85
CA SER A 47 -3.99 -6.78 -7.07
C SER A 47 -3.81 -8.01 -6.20
N VAL A 48 -4.91 -8.53 -5.67
CA VAL A 48 -4.90 -9.79 -4.91
C VAL A 48 -5.35 -10.87 -5.88
N LYS A 49 -4.40 -11.58 -6.49
CA LYS A 49 -4.70 -12.71 -7.36
C LYS A 49 -4.23 -13.99 -6.69
N MET A 50 -4.99 -15.05 -6.92
CA MET A 50 -4.72 -16.36 -6.32
C MET A 50 -3.45 -17.04 -6.85
N ASN A 51 -2.80 -16.46 -7.87
CA ASN A 51 -1.64 -17.02 -8.55
C ASN A 51 -0.41 -16.13 -8.33
N ASP A 52 0.12 -16.06 -7.16
CA ASP A 52 1.47 -15.56 -6.82
C ASP A 52 1.98 -14.28 -7.50
N SER A 53 1.22 -13.67 -8.41
CA SER A 53 1.64 -12.48 -9.14
C SER A 53 0.78 -11.27 -8.76
N ALA A 54 1.02 -10.76 -7.55
CA ALA A 54 0.44 -9.48 -7.14
C ALA A 54 1.20 -8.36 -7.86
N VAL A 55 0.52 -7.63 -8.72
CA VAL A 55 1.09 -6.53 -9.50
C VAL A 55 0.55 -5.22 -8.97
N PHE A 56 1.40 -4.21 -8.87
CA PHE A 56 0.98 -2.90 -8.38
C PHE A 56 0.07 -2.21 -9.38
N SER A 57 -0.97 -1.58 -8.88
CA SER A 57 -1.93 -0.81 -9.67
C SER A 57 -1.90 0.67 -9.35
N PHE A 58 -1.39 1.05 -8.19
CA PHE A 58 -1.35 2.44 -7.75
C PHE A 58 -0.24 2.64 -6.73
N ALA A 59 0.36 3.83 -6.74
CA ALA A 59 1.22 4.33 -5.68
C ALA A 59 1.09 5.84 -5.64
N ASN A 60 1.20 6.43 -4.44
CA ASN A 60 1.32 7.87 -4.32
C ASN A 60 2.73 8.33 -4.70
N GLN A 61 2.98 9.64 -4.68
CA GLN A 61 4.29 10.16 -5.09
C GLN A 61 5.43 9.56 -4.24
N ALA A 62 5.23 9.46 -2.92
CA ALA A 62 6.22 8.85 -2.04
C ALA A 62 6.49 7.39 -2.41
N GLY A 63 5.46 6.65 -2.78
CA GLY A 63 5.62 5.27 -3.24
C GLY A 63 6.41 5.17 -4.52
N LEU A 64 6.15 6.06 -5.48
CA LEU A 64 6.92 6.09 -6.72
C LEU A 64 8.38 6.46 -6.47
N ASP A 65 8.61 7.41 -5.57
CA ASP A 65 9.98 7.81 -5.19
C ASP A 65 10.72 6.65 -4.50
N MET A 66 10.04 5.97 -3.58
CA MET A 66 10.60 4.83 -2.86
C MET A 66 11.01 3.71 -3.80
N LEU A 67 10.19 3.40 -4.79
CA LEU A 67 10.47 2.34 -5.76
C LEU A 67 11.26 2.84 -6.97
N GLU A 68 11.53 4.13 -7.07
CA GLU A 68 12.26 4.75 -8.17
C GLU A 68 11.63 4.42 -9.52
N THR A 69 10.31 4.65 -9.62
CA THR A 69 9.53 4.29 -10.80
C THR A 69 8.49 5.35 -11.14
N THR A 70 7.71 5.10 -12.17
CA THR A 70 6.59 5.93 -12.62
C THR A 70 5.29 5.14 -12.49
N LEU A 71 4.15 5.83 -12.56
CA LEU A 71 2.86 5.15 -12.52
C LEU A 71 2.71 4.13 -13.65
N LEU A 72 3.22 4.46 -14.84
CA LEU A 72 3.13 3.54 -15.98
C LEU A 72 4.00 2.30 -15.77
N ALA A 73 5.25 2.48 -15.37
CA ALA A 73 6.18 1.38 -15.16
C ALA A 73 5.82 0.54 -13.93
N LEU A 74 5.16 1.15 -12.94
CA LEU A 74 4.72 0.47 -11.72
C LEU A 74 3.87 -0.76 -12.03
N GLN A 75 3.06 -0.71 -13.06
CA GLN A 75 2.13 -1.79 -13.41
C GLN A 75 2.85 -3.08 -13.85
N ASP A 76 4.13 -3.00 -14.16
CA ASP A 76 4.95 -4.15 -14.49
C ASP A 76 5.75 -4.69 -13.30
N ILE A 77 5.63 -4.05 -12.14
CA ILE A 77 6.37 -4.45 -10.93
C ILE A 77 5.49 -5.37 -10.09
N MET A 78 6.04 -6.51 -9.70
CA MET A 78 5.36 -7.46 -8.82
C MET A 78 5.77 -7.24 -7.37
N LEU A 79 4.83 -7.48 -6.46
CA LEU A 79 5.05 -7.27 -5.02
C LEU A 79 6.25 -8.07 -4.50
N ASP A 80 6.40 -9.32 -4.92
CA ASP A 80 7.50 -10.16 -4.44
C ASP A 80 8.88 -9.66 -4.89
N LYS A 81 8.93 -8.81 -5.91
CA LYS A 81 10.19 -8.24 -6.40
C LYS A 81 10.69 -7.08 -5.58
N ILE A 82 9.82 -6.39 -4.86
CA ILE A 82 10.23 -5.26 -4.02
C ILE A 82 10.54 -5.68 -2.58
N LEU A 83 10.14 -6.86 -2.16
CA LEU A 83 10.40 -7.36 -0.81
C LEU A 83 11.66 -8.22 -0.81
N ASP A 84 12.47 -8.10 0.25
CA ASP A 84 13.55 -9.06 0.46
C ASP A 84 12.96 -10.38 0.99
N GLU A 85 13.82 -11.38 1.19
CA GLU A 85 13.37 -12.71 1.64
C GLU A 85 12.66 -12.62 2.99
N ALA A 86 13.21 -11.84 3.93
CA ALA A 86 12.61 -11.68 5.25
C ALA A 86 11.25 -11.00 5.15
N GLY A 87 11.11 -9.98 4.31
CA GLY A 87 9.84 -9.29 4.08
C GLY A 87 8.79 -10.20 3.47
N ARG A 88 9.17 -11.05 2.52
CA ARG A 88 8.26 -12.03 1.94
C ARG A 88 7.75 -13.03 2.97
N LYS A 89 8.62 -13.50 3.86
CA LYS A 89 8.24 -14.44 4.94
C LYS A 89 7.27 -13.79 5.92
N VAL A 90 7.55 -12.54 6.31
CA VAL A 90 6.65 -11.80 7.22
C VAL A 90 5.28 -11.63 6.57
N LEU A 91 5.22 -11.22 5.32
CA LEU A 91 3.94 -11.05 4.63
C LEU A 91 3.17 -12.36 4.54
N LEU A 92 3.84 -13.47 4.22
CA LEU A 92 3.20 -14.79 4.17
C LEU A 92 2.63 -15.18 5.54
N SER A 93 3.36 -14.94 6.62
CA SER A 93 2.90 -15.28 7.96
C SER A 93 1.72 -14.44 8.42
N GLU A 94 1.60 -13.20 7.93
CA GLU A 94 0.52 -12.28 8.31
C GLU A 94 -0.65 -12.30 7.33
N PHE A 95 -0.52 -13.00 6.20
CA PHE A 95 -1.52 -12.92 5.13
C PHE A 95 -2.90 -13.38 5.57
N SER A 96 -3.00 -14.49 6.30
CA SER A 96 -4.30 -14.97 6.78
C SER A 96 -4.93 -13.98 7.75
N LYS A 97 -4.14 -13.32 8.59
CA LYS A 97 -4.61 -12.30 9.50
C LYS A 97 -5.17 -11.10 8.73
N ILE A 98 -4.46 -10.66 7.68
CA ILE A 98 -4.95 -9.58 6.82
C ILE A 98 -6.28 -9.98 6.18
N MET A 99 -6.39 -11.19 5.69
CA MET A 99 -7.63 -11.66 5.04
C MET A 99 -8.78 -11.78 6.03
N GLN A 100 -8.53 -12.20 7.26
CA GLN A 100 -9.57 -12.41 8.27
C GLN A 100 -10.01 -11.11 8.94
N GLN A 101 -9.09 -10.31 9.44
CA GLN A 101 -9.44 -9.09 10.18
C GLN A 101 -9.39 -7.82 9.33
N GLY A 102 -8.89 -7.91 8.11
CA GLY A 102 -8.84 -6.80 7.17
C GLY A 102 -7.52 -6.05 7.12
N PHE A 103 -6.64 -6.20 8.10
CA PHE A 103 -5.38 -5.49 8.14
C PHE A 103 -4.37 -6.17 9.06
N ALA A 104 -3.10 -5.79 8.92
CA ALA A 104 -2.05 -6.16 9.85
C ALA A 104 -0.97 -5.08 9.88
N TYR A 105 -0.36 -4.90 11.04
CA TYR A 105 0.86 -4.11 11.18
C TYR A 105 2.06 -5.03 10.97
N LEU A 106 3.00 -4.59 10.14
CA LEU A 106 4.21 -5.35 9.81
C LEU A 106 5.41 -4.66 10.45
N PRO A 107 6.39 -5.43 10.95
CA PRO A 107 7.57 -4.86 11.58
C PRO A 107 8.47 -4.13 10.59
N ALA A 108 9.47 -3.44 11.10
CA ALA A 108 10.51 -2.80 10.29
C ALA A 108 11.13 -3.80 9.32
N GLY A 109 11.53 -3.33 8.16
CA GLY A 109 12.11 -4.19 7.15
C GLY A 109 12.76 -3.42 6.02
N LEU A 110 13.08 -4.14 4.96
CA LEU A 110 13.72 -3.63 3.76
C LEU A 110 12.92 -3.96 2.52
N CYS A 111 12.82 -2.97 1.63
CA CYS A 111 12.36 -3.16 0.27
C CYS A 111 13.53 -2.93 -0.68
N VAL A 112 13.33 -3.31 -1.94
CA VAL A 112 14.29 -3.06 -3.02
C VAL A 112 13.58 -2.27 -4.09
N SER A 113 14.17 -1.14 -4.50
CA SER A 113 13.59 -0.31 -5.57
C SER A 113 13.75 -0.98 -6.93
N SER A 114 13.08 -0.41 -7.95
CA SER A 114 13.23 -0.90 -9.32
C SER A 114 14.67 -0.78 -9.84
N MET A 115 15.46 0.09 -9.23
CA MET A 115 16.89 0.28 -9.58
C MET A 115 17.83 -0.58 -8.72
N GLY A 116 17.27 -1.48 -7.90
CA GLY A 116 18.07 -2.36 -7.04
C GLY A 116 18.58 -1.72 -5.76
N ARG A 117 18.07 -0.53 -5.39
CA ARG A 117 18.52 0.14 -4.16
C ARG A 117 17.74 -0.36 -2.97
N PRO A 118 18.42 -0.70 -1.87
CA PRO A 118 17.71 -1.08 -0.64
C PRO A 118 17.06 0.15 0.00
N VAL A 119 15.86 -0.04 0.51
CA VAL A 119 15.04 0.99 1.14
C VAL A 119 14.57 0.44 2.48
N SER A 120 14.86 1.12 3.58
CA SER A 120 14.39 0.71 4.89
C SER A 120 13.07 1.40 5.23
N TYR A 121 12.26 0.76 6.06
CA TYR A 121 11.08 1.37 6.65
C TYR A 121 10.97 0.91 8.11
N GLU A 122 10.42 1.78 8.96
CA GLU A 122 10.31 1.50 10.39
C GLU A 122 9.11 0.62 10.72
N GLN A 123 8.03 0.76 9.96
CA GLN A 123 6.81 -0.01 10.12
C GLN A 123 6.06 -0.03 8.80
N ALA A 124 5.27 -1.05 8.58
CA ALA A 124 4.34 -1.07 7.48
C ALA A 124 2.95 -1.47 7.97
N VAL A 125 1.93 -1.06 7.24
CA VAL A 125 0.55 -1.48 7.44
C VAL A 125 0.05 -2.03 6.13
N ALA A 126 -0.58 -3.19 6.17
CA ALA A 126 -1.24 -3.78 5.02
C ALA A 126 -2.73 -3.90 5.32
N TRP A 127 -3.60 -3.55 4.36
CA TRP A 127 -5.04 -3.67 4.56
C TRP A 127 -5.76 -3.97 3.25
N LYS A 128 -6.89 -4.65 3.39
CA LYS A 128 -7.78 -4.91 2.27
C LYS A 128 -8.51 -3.63 1.88
N VAL A 129 -8.49 -3.30 0.62
CA VAL A 129 -9.26 -2.17 0.07
C VAL A 129 -10.57 -2.72 -0.46
N LEU A 130 -11.68 -2.30 0.16
CA LEU A 130 -13.01 -2.75 -0.20
C LEU A 130 -13.65 -1.75 -1.16
N ASN A 131 -14.34 -2.26 -2.18
CA ASN A 131 -15.14 -1.45 -3.08
C ASN A 131 -16.50 -1.09 -2.45
N ASP A 132 -17.37 -0.44 -3.21
CA ASP A 132 -18.68 -0.02 -2.71
C ASP A 132 -19.59 -1.18 -2.34
N ASP A 133 -19.35 -2.38 -2.89
CA ASP A 133 -20.09 -3.60 -2.57
C ASP A 133 -19.49 -4.36 -1.39
N ASN A 134 -18.49 -3.78 -0.69
CA ASN A 134 -17.72 -4.43 0.37
C ASN A 134 -16.98 -5.68 -0.09
N SER A 135 -16.70 -5.78 -1.39
CA SER A 135 -15.86 -6.84 -1.94
C SER A 135 -14.39 -6.39 -1.93
N ASN A 136 -13.50 -7.35 -1.75
CA ASN A 136 -12.06 -7.08 -1.75
C ASN A 136 -11.60 -6.68 -3.15
N HIS A 137 -11.18 -5.43 -3.31
CA HIS A 137 -10.73 -4.89 -4.60
C HIS A 137 -9.22 -5.07 -4.80
N CYS A 138 -8.44 -4.72 -3.79
CA CYS A 138 -6.98 -4.82 -3.83
C CYS A 138 -6.42 -4.81 -2.41
N LEU A 139 -5.11 -4.97 -2.31
CA LEU A 139 -4.38 -4.89 -1.06
C LEU A 139 -3.53 -3.62 -1.06
N ALA A 140 -3.65 -2.82 -0.01
CA ALA A 140 -2.86 -1.60 0.14
C ALA A 140 -1.75 -1.80 1.15
N PHE A 141 -0.65 -1.11 0.93
CA PHE A 141 0.49 -1.06 1.84
C PHE A 141 0.83 0.39 2.13
N MET A 142 1.16 0.70 3.38
CA MET A 142 1.75 1.97 3.75
C MET A 142 3.07 1.69 4.45
N PHE A 143 4.17 2.21 3.89
CA PHE A 143 5.51 2.11 4.47
C PHE A 143 5.83 3.40 5.18
N ILE A 144 6.07 3.31 6.49
CA ILE A 144 6.21 4.46 7.39
C ILE A 144 7.68 4.73 7.64
N ASN A 145 8.07 6.01 7.53
CA ASN A 145 9.44 6.48 7.77
C ASN A 145 10.45 5.70 6.93
N TRP A 146 10.17 5.62 5.64
CA TRP A 146 11.06 4.95 4.70
C TRP A 146 12.23 5.88 4.30
N SER A 147 13.35 5.27 4.02
CA SER A 147 14.52 5.97 3.51
C SER A 147 15.44 5.01 2.77
N PHE A 148 16.19 5.55 1.81
CA PHE A 148 17.23 4.77 1.15
C PHE A 148 18.36 4.48 2.14
N VAL A 149 18.83 3.25 2.08
CA VAL A 149 19.93 2.81 2.95
C VAL A 149 21.27 3.33 2.45
#